data_328fb6e190368df1106d68b724bee913
#
_entry.id   328fb6e190368df1106d68b724bee913
#
_cell.length_a   1.000
_cell.length_b   1.000
_cell.length_c   1.000
_cell.angle_alpha   90.00
_cell.angle_beta   90.00
_cell.angle_gamma   90.00
#
_symmetry.space_group_name_H-M   'P 1'
#
loop_
_entity.id
_entity.type
_entity.pdbx_description
1 polymer ?
#
loop_
_entity_poly.entity_id
_entity_poly.type
_entity_poly.pdbx_seq_one_letter_code
_entity_poly.pdbx_strand_id
1 'polypeptide(L)'
;MTYHFSRNRYNGLRILLLAFAGMGVSAAQSLNWEGQTGVFVTPLAYTAASPNNNVGKPVVAYHYLDAGGVLGGFHTASVTEGLFGRVEFGYTRTFHQPGDTTGLSQLWDGGFNIVHGKVNVVRENAGKNNWLPAISAGFVARTQDRHVSGVLGNRDYSNADFYLVATKTVTQIKPLPVVLNLGYKATNASVFGLAGNAPAYKGRLFGAAAFVVKGPKKSQLIFGSEFAQQPREVQNLPGAIVPTTITYAARIVPLPERSKFNVDFGVAQAAAWILPGVNLQARHQFALGISYGL
;
A
#
# COMPACT_ATOMS: atom_id res chain seq x y z
N MET A 1 -16.75 34.83 54.85
CA MET A 1 -16.50 33.46 54.38
C MET A 1 -16.56 33.50 52.86
N THR A 2 -15.34 33.62 52.25
CA THR A 2 -15.25 33.86 50.81
C THR A 2 -14.61 32.59 50.17
N TYR A 3 -15.37 31.91 49.33
CA TYR A 3 -14.87 30.72 48.65
C TYR A 3 -14.08 31.08 47.39
N HIS A 4 -12.81 30.78 47.40
CA HIS A 4 -11.94 30.80 46.21
C HIS A 4 -12.17 29.55 45.35
N PHE A 5 -12.77 29.72 44.18
CA PHE A 5 -12.81 28.67 43.13
C PHE A 5 -11.51 28.68 42.34
N SER A 6 -10.79 27.57 42.41
CA SER A 6 -9.52 27.31 41.73
C SER A 6 -9.68 27.20 40.22
N ARG A 7 -8.96 28.03 39.50
CA ARG A 7 -8.83 28.14 38.03
C ARG A 7 -7.83 27.09 37.48
N ASN A 8 -8.12 25.81 37.50
CA ASN A 8 -7.14 24.81 37.02
C ASN A 8 -7.73 23.76 36.07
N ARG A 9 -8.67 24.15 35.18
CA ARG A 9 -9.28 23.20 34.19
C ARG A 9 -8.85 23.39 32.73
N TYR A 10 -7.98 24.35 32.42
CA TYR A 10 -7.62 24.64 31.03
C TYR A 10 -6.25 24.13 30.55
N ASN A 11 -5.41 23.62 31.44
CA ASN A 11 -4.08 23.11 31.05
C ASN A 11 -4.10 21.69 30.48
N GLY A 12 -5.12 20.88 30.80
CA GLY A 12 -5.25 19.54 30.27
C GLY A 12 -5.63 19.48 28.77
N LEU A 13 -6.36 20.52 28.31
CA LEU A 13 -6.84 20.56 26.91
C LEU A 13 -5.74 21.00 25.93
N ARG A 14 -4.77 21.82 26.39
CA ARG A 14 -3.64 22.27 25.55
C ARG A 14 -2.58 21.18 25.34
N ILE A 15 -2.39 20.31 26.31
CA ILE A 15 -1.46 19.15 26.19
C ILE A 15 -2.04 18.10 25.23
N LEU A 16 -3.36 17.97 25.15
CA LEU A 16 -4.02 17.06 24.21
C LEU A 16 -3.87 17.51 22.75
N LEU A 17 -3.84 18.82 22.48
CA LEU A 17 -3.74 19.39 21.13
C LEU A 17 -2.31 19.32 20.55
N LEU A 18 -1.27 19.31 21.38
CA LEU A 18 0.13 19.17 20.94
C LEU A 18 0.52 17.71 20.61
N ALA A 19 -0.19 16.72 21.18
CA ALA A 19 0.02 15.30 20.86
C ALA A 19 -0.48 14.91 19.45
N PHE A 20 -1.31 15.74 18.81
CA PHE A 20 -1.87 15.47 17.47
C PHE A 20 -0.93 15.82 16.31
N ALA A 21 0.07 16.69 16.51
CA ALA A 21 1.00 17.08 15.46
C ALA A 21 2.03 16.00 15.09
N GLY A 22 2.20 14.97 15.94
CA GLY A 22 3.15 13.87 15.72
C GLY A 22 2.57 12.61 15.05
N MET A 23 1.25 12.56 14.76
CA MET A 23 0.60 11.34 14.28
C MET A 23 0.87 11.02 12.79
N GLY A 24 1.30 11.99 11.99
CA GLY A 24 1.54 11.77 10.56
C GLY A 24 2.75 10.90 10.24
N VAL A 25 3.70 10.79 11.17
CA VAL A 25 5.01 10.17 10.91
C VAL A 25 4.97 8.64 11.00
N SER A 26 4.15 8.08 11.88
CA SER A 26 4.10 6.61 12.05
C SER A 26 3.36 5.88 10.93
N ALA A 27 2.33 6.49 10.33
CA ALA A 27 1.62 5.91 9.19
C ALA A 27 2.51 5.88 7.93
N ALA A 28 3.53 6.74 7.86
CA ALA A 28 4.44 6.88 6.74
C ALA A 28 5.59 5.85 6.70
N GLN A 29 5.65 4.91 7.63
CA GLN A 29 6.71 3.89 7.68
C GLN A 29 6.24 2.48 7.31
N SER A 30 4.98 2.30 6.95
CA SER A 30 4.47 1.01 6.53
C SER A 30 4.50 0.90 5.02
N LEU A 31 5.02 -0.21 4.55
CA LEU A 31 5.12 -0.51 3.12
C LEU A 31 3.89 -1.28 2.66
N ASN A 32 3.45 -1.02 1.44
CA ASN A 32 2.42 -1.79 0.77
C ASN A 32 3.00 -3.08 0.15
N TRP A 33 2.18 -3.85 -0.52
CA TRP A 33 2.53 -5.09 -1.21
C TRP A 33 3.75 -4.96 -2.14
N GLU A 34 3.95 -3.82 -2.75
CA GLU A 34 5.03 -3.55 -3.71
C GLU A 34 6.22 -2.80 -3.10
N GLY A 35 6.21 -2.65 -1.77
CA GLY A 35 7.31 -2.03 -1.04
C GLY A 35 7.23 -0.51 -0.93
N GLN A 36 6.23 0.16 -1.51
CA GLN A 36 6.05 1.60 -1.37
C GLN A 36 5.44 1.95 -0.02
N THR A 37 5.74 3.14 0.52
CA THR A 37 4.94 3.68 1.62
C THR A 37 3.47 3.77 1.20
N GLY A 38 2.61 3.00 1.87
CA GLY A 38 1.24 2.79 1.38
C GLY A 38 0.27 2.20 2.40
N VAL A 39 -0.92 1.87 1.90
CA VAL A 39 -1.92 1.06 2.61
C VAL A 39 -1.53 -0.42 2.47
N PHE A 40 -2.37 -1.28 1.94
CA PHE A 40 -1.99 -2.67 1.65
C PHE A 40 -1.56 -2.84 0.18
N VAL A 41 -2.30 -2.28 -0.77
CA VAL A 41 -1.97 -2.32 -2.21
C VAL A 41 -1.77 -0.94 -2.82
N THR A 42 -2.35 0.12 -2.27
CA THR A 42 -2.26 1.47 -2.84
C THR A 42 -1.14 2.30 -2.20
N PRO A 43 -0.35 3.06 -2.99
CA PRO A 43 0.64 3.99 -2.45
C PRO A 43 -0.05 5.20 -1.81
N LEU A 44 0.54 5.72 -0.74
CA LEU A 44 0.22 7.03 -0.15
C LEU A 44 1.15 8.10 -0.74
N ALA A 45 0.76 9.38 -0.61
CA ALA A 45 1.61 10.50 -1.00
C ALA A 45 2.77 10.77 -0.02
N TYR A 46 2.84 10.08 1.10
CA TYR A 46 3.97 10.13 2.02
C TYR A 46 5.12 9.27 1.50
N THR A 47 6.34 9.60 1.92
CA THR A 47 7.56 8.84 1.63
C THR A 47 8.09 8.19 2.90
N ALA A 48 8.93 7.17 2.76
CA ALA A 48 9.69 6.61 3.87
C ALA A 48 10.48 7.72 4.59
N ALA A 49 10.57 7.63 5.91
CA ALA A 49 11.12 8.70 6.74
C ALA A 49 12.61 8.91 6.45
N SER A 50 12.99 10.15 6.22
CA SER A 50 14.39 10.56 6.09
C SER A 50 14.59 12.02 6.57
N PRO A 51 15.81 12.39 6.99
CA PRO A 51 16.16 13.78 7.22
C PRO A 51 16.03 14.60 5.92
N ASN A 52 15.85 15.93 6.07
CA ASN A 52 15.69 16.80 4.89
C ASN A 52 16.97 16.92 4.03
N ASN A 53 18.11 16.59 4.59
CA ASN A 53 19.44 16.75 3.97
C ASN A 53 20.24 15.46 3.89
N ASN A 54 19.63 14.32 4.20
CA ASN A 54 20.34 13.04 4.26
C ASN A 54 19.42 11.88 3.87
N VAL A 55 20.03 10.71 3.75
CA VAL A 55 19.38 9.42 3.57
C VAL A 55 18.76 8.97 4.88
N GLY A 56 17.59 8.38 4.83
CA GLY A 56 16.91 7.80 5.98
C GLY A 56 17.53 6.48 6.41
N LYS A 57 16.83 5.80 7.30
CA LYS A 57 17.09 4.40 7.60
C LYS A 57 16.14 3.55 6.77
N PRO A 58 16.60 2.42 6.20
CA PRO A 58 15.73 1.59 5.39
C PRO A 58 14.58 1.00 6.20
N VAL A 59 13.46 0.81 5.52
CA VAL A 59 12.30 0.07 6.01
C VAL A 59 12.27 -1.26 5.27
N VAL A 60 12.16 -2.35 6.00
CA VAL A 60 12.00 -3.69 5.44
C VAL A 60 10.58 -4.18 5.68
N ALA A 61 10.01 -4.91 4.74
CA ALA A 61 8.70 -5.49 4.89
C ALA A 61 8.62 -6.89 4.29
N TYR A 62 7.71 -7.67 4.83
CA TYR A 62 7.32 -8.95 4.29
C TYR A 62 5.78 -9.00 4.24
N HIS A 63 5.25 -9.47 3.09
CA HIS A 63 3.82 -9.68 2.93
C HIS A 63 3.55 -11.09 2.41
N TYR A 64 2.42 -11.63 2.83
CA TYR A 64 1.86 -12.88 2.36
C TYR A 64 0.43 -12.64 1.87
N LEU A 65 0.08 -13.19 0.73
CA LEU A 65 -1.25 -13.21 0.15
C LEU A 65 -1.63 -14.66 -0.14
N ASP A 66 -2.69 -15.15 0.52
CA ASP A 66 -3.32 -16.41 0.17
C ASP A 66 -4.29 -16.15 -0.99
N ALA A 67 -3.92 -16.59 -2.17
CA ALA A 67 -4.75 -16.48 -3.39
C ALA A 67 -5.66 -17.71 -3.61
N GLY A 68 -5.79 -18.57 -2.60
CA GLY A 68 -6.63 -19.77 -2.62
C GLY A 68 -5.95 -20.98 -3.25
N GLY A 69 -6.58 -22.15 -3.12
CA GLY A 69 -6.01 -23.43 -3.55
C GLY A 69 -5.62 -23.47 -5.03
N VAL A 70 -6.37 -22.78 -5.91
CA VAL A 70 -6.10 -22.80 -7.35
C VAL A 70 -4.81 -22.04 -7.72
N LEU A 71 -4.60 -20.86 -7.13
CA LEU A 71 -3.49 -19.98 -7.46
C LEU A 71 -2.31 -20.10 -6.48
N GLY A 72 -2.55 -20.63 -5.27
CA GLY A 72 -1.55 -20.76 -4.24
C GLY A 72 -1.29 -19.48 -3.45
N GLY A 73 -0.09 -19.35 -2.90
CA GLY A 73 0.32 -18.22 -2.08
C GLY A 73 1.35 -17.33 -2.77
N PHE A 74 1.28 -16.04 -2.49
CA PHE A 74 2.29 -15.09 -2.94
C PHE A 74 2.97 -14.44 -1.75
N HIS A 75 4.27 -14.31 -1.81
CA HIS A 75 5.11 -13.70 -0.80
C HIS A 75 5.87 -12.53 -1.41
N THR A 76 6.07 -11.46 -0.65
CA THR A 76 6.96 -10.37 -1.05
C THR A 76 7.91 -10.01 0.08
N ALA A 77 9.16 -9.73 -0.28
CA ALA A 77 10.15 -9.17 0.63
C ALA A 77 10.63 -7.84 0.04
N SER A 78 10.54 -6.78 0.83
CA SER A 78 10.77 -5.40 0.37
C SER A 78 11.82 -4.70 1.21
N VAL A 79 12.58 -3.82 0.56
CA VAL A 79 13.45 -2.83 1.20
C VAL A 79 13.20 -1.47 0.55
N THR A 80 12.97 -0.44 1.37
CA THR A 80 12.65 0.90 0.89
C THR A 80 13.35 1.93 1.75
N GLU A 81 13.88 2.94 1.11
CA GLU A 81 14.61 4.01 1.77
C GLU A 81 14.05 5.38 1.38
N GLY A 82 13.99 6.27 2.37
CA GLY A 82 13.65 7.65 2.18
C GLY A 82 14.90 8.50 1.97
N LEU A 83 14.81 9.49 1.10
CA LEU A 83 15.90 10.39 0.75
C LEU A 83 15.42 11.85 0.87
N PHE A 84 16.21 12.69 1.54
CA PHE A 84 16.04 14.14 1.60
C PHE A 84 14.65 14.62 2.07
N GLY A 85 13.94 13.78 2.84
CA GLY A 85 12.59 14.05 3.34
C GLY A 85 11.51 14.18 2.27
N ARG A 86 11.80 13.78 1.01
CA ARG A 86 10.89 13.95 -0.12
C ARG A 86 10.91 12.82 -1.14
N VAL A 87 11.94 12.02 -1.19
CA VAL A 87 12.10 10.97 -2.18
C VAL A 87 12.03 9.62 -1.47
N GLU A 88 11.49 8.65 -2.15
CA GLU A 88 11.47 7.25 -1.74
C GLU A 88 11.92 6.41 -2.93
N PHE A 89 12.74 5.41 -2.64
CA PHE A 89 13.18 4.42 -3.61
C PHE A 89 13.27 3.06 -2.93
N GLY A 90 12.90 2.00 -3.64
CA GLY A 90 12.96 0.68 -3.06
C GLY A 90 12.91 -0.46 -4.08
N TYR A 91 13.14 -1.64 -3.54
CA TYR A 91 13.12 -2.90 -4.26
C TYR A 91 12.28 -3.92 -3.51
N THR A 92 11.51 -4.70 -4.27
CA THR A 92 10.70 -5.80 -3.75
C THR A 92 10.92 -7.04 -4.60
N ARG A 93 11.14 -8.16 -3.94
CA ARG A 93 11.16 -9.47 -4.54
C ARG A 93 9.88 -10.22 -4.21
N THR A 94 9.20 -10.76 -5.24
CA THR A 94 8.06 -11.65 -5.04
C THR A 94 8.46 -13.10 -5.23
N PHE A 95 7.82 -13.98 -4.46
CA PHE A 95 7.94 -15.43 -4.56
C PHE A 95 6.54 -16.03 -4.66
N HIS A 96 6.42 -17.11 -5.37
CA HIS A 96 5.15 -17.81 -5.53
C HIS A 96 5.23 -19.21 -4.91
N GLN A 97 4.24 -19.55 -4.10
CA GLN A 97 3.98 -20.90 -3.62
C GLN A 97 2.89 -21.51 -4.52
N PRO A 98 3.21 -22.56 -5.28
CA PRO A 98 2.26 -23.16 -6.22
C PRO A 98 0.94 -23.59 -5.57
N GLY A 99 -0.17 -23.38 -6.31
CA GLY A 99 -1.48 -23.93 -5.99
C GLY A 99 -1.73 -25.27 -6.69
N ASP A 100 -2.97 -25.72 -6.62
CA ASP A 100 -3.39 -27.03 -7.17
C ASP A 100 -3.33 -27.10 -8.72
N THR A 101 -3.32 -25.94 -9.39
CA THR A 101 -3.29 -25.85 -10.84
C THR A 101 -1.87 -25.62 -11.33
N THR A 102 -1.15 -26.69 -11.66
CA THR A 102 0.26 -26.65 -12.06
C THR A 102 0.54 -25.76 -13.27
N GLY A 103 -0.34 -25.75 -14.28
CA GLY A 103 -0.18 -24.90 -15.46
C GLY A 103 -0.23 -23.40 -15.16
N LEU A 104 -1.05 -22.97 -14.20
CA LEU A 104 -1.06 -21.58 -13.74
C LEU A 104 0.13 -21.26 -12.86
N SER A 105 0.56 -22.20 -12.03
CA SER A 105 1.70 -21.99 -11.12
C SER A 105 2.98 -21.67 -11.88
N GLN A 106 3.17 -22.22 -13.06
CA GLN A 106 4.35 -21.93 -13.92
C GLN A 106 4.42 -20.46 -14.36
N LEU A 107 3.32 -19.71 -14.35
CA LEU A 107 3.31 -18.28 -14.67
C LEU A 107 4.16 -17.46 -13.69
N TRP A 108 4.33 -17.95 -12.47
CA TRP A 108 5.00 -17.22 -11.38
C TRP A 108 6.25 -17.92 -10.85
N ASP A 109 6.70 -19.00 -11.48
CA ASP A 109 7.83 -19.81 -10.99
C ASP A 109 9.10 -18.99 -10.72
N GLY A 110 9.39 -17.99 -11.54
CA GLY A 110 10.53 -17.11 -11.34
C GLY A 110 10.28 -15.97 -10.36
N GLY A 111 9.02 -15.71 -9.98
CA GLY A 111 8.64 -14.51 -9.25
C GLY A 111 8.90 -13.22 -10.02
N PHE A 112 8.82 -12.09 -9.33
CA PHE A 112 9.02 -10.76 -9.92
C PHE A 112 10.09 -9.99 -9.15
N ASN A 113 10.85 -9.18 -9.89
CA ASN A 113 11.63 -8.08 -9.36
C ASN A 113 10.84 -6.80 -9.55
N ILE A 114 10.63 -6.06 -8.48
CA ILE A 114 9.87 -4.81 -8.48
C ILE A 114 10.79 -3.70 -8.01
N VAL A 115 10.92 -2.66 -8.83
CA VAL A 115 11.61 -1.43 -8.46
C VAL A 115 10.60 -0.32 -8.44
N HIS A 116 10.62 0.52 -7.42
CA HIS A 116 9.74 1.67 -7.32
C HIS A 116 10.48 2.93 -6.90
N GLY A 117 9.91 4.06 -7.26
CA GLY A 117 10.36 5.37 -6.82
C GLY A 117 9.19 6.34 -6.69
N LYS A 118 9.31 7.27 -5.73
CA LYS A 118 8.28 8.29 -5.48
C LYS A 118 8.92 9.58 -5.01
N VAL A 119 8.38 10.72 -5.48
CA VAL A 119 8.79 12.06 -5.06
C VAL A 119 7.58 12.79 -4.49
N ASN A 120 7.70 13.26 -3.25
CA ASN A 120 6.70 14.13 -2.64
C ASN A 120 6.90 15.56 -3.11
N VAL A 121 6.05 16.01 -4.03
CA VAL A 121 6.10 17.34 -4.65
C VAL A 121 5.53 18.39 -3.71
N VAL A 122 4.40 18.07 -3.06
CA VAL A 122 3.72 18.95 -2.11
C VAL A 122 3.61 18.23 -0.77
N ARG A 123 4.15 18.82 0.29
CA ARG A 123 3.97 18.31 1.66
C ARG A 123 2.55 18.61 2.16
N GLU A 124 2.01 17.72 2.94
CA GLU A 124 0.75 17.97 3.63
C GLU A 124 0.84 19.23 4.50
N ASN A 125 -0.20 20.06 4.47
CA ASN A 125 -0.26 21.33 5.20
C ASN A 125 0.84 22.34 4.86
N ALA A 126 1.44 22.26 3.66
CA ALA A 126 2.44 23.23 3.23
C ALA A 126 1.88 24.66 3.23
N GLY A 127 2.72 25.64 3.53
CA GLY A 127 2.33 27.05 3.55
C GLY A 127 1.30 27.43 4.63
N LYS A 128 1.20 26.65 5.72
CA LYS A 128 0.22 26.82 6.81
C LYS A 128 -1.24 26.59 6.38
N ASN A 129 -1.48 26.00 5.23
CA ASN A 129 -2.81 25.65 4.74
C ASN A 129 -3.17 24.23 5.22
N ASN A 130 -3.98 24.16 6.28
CA ASN A 130 -4.37 22.89 6.92
C ASN A 130 -5.24 21.96 6.04
N TRP A 131 -5.71 22.44 4.89
CA TRP A 131 -6.49 21.66 3.94
C TRP A 131 -5.66 21.07 2.79
N LEU A 132 -4.41 21.56 2.63
CA LEU A 132 -3.56 21.12 1.53
C LEU A 132 -3.16 19.65 1.74
N PRO A 133 -3.47 18.73 0.80
CA PRO A 133 -3.01 17.36 0.87
C PRO A 133 -1.51 17.26 0.56
N ALA A 134 -0.87 16.17 0.98
CA ALA A 134 0.37 15.75 0.38
C ALA A 134 0.12 15.30 -1.05
N ILE A 135 1.01 15.64 -2.00
CA ILE A 135 0.94 15.21 -3.40
C ILE A 135 2.28 14.61 -3.80
N SER A 136 2.22 13.43 -4.40
CA SER A 136 3.41 12.73 -4.89
C SER A 136 3.22 12.17 -6.29
N ALA A 137 4.31 12.13 -7.04
CA ALA A 137 4.43 11.40 -8.28
C ALA A 137 5.35 10.18 -8.06
N GLY A 138 5.06 9.08 -8.72
CA GLY A 138 5.88 7.88 -8.58
C GLY A 138 5.70 6.89 -9.73
N PHE A 139 6.50 5.85 -9.67
CA PHE A 139 6.45 4.72 -10.59
C PHE A 139 6.67 3.40 -9.88
N VAL A 140 6.21 2.32 -10.51
CA VAL A 140 6.54 0.94 -10.18
C VAL A 140 6.87 0.22 -11.48
N ALA A 141 8.01 -0.43 -11.54
CA ALA A 141 8.41 -1.28 -12.67
C ALA A 141 8.58 -2.72 -12.18
N ARG A 142 8.00 -3.67 -12.91
CA ARG A 142 7.99 -5.08 -12.57
C ARG A 142 8.58 -5.89 -13.71
N THR A 143 9.54 -6.74 -13.39
CA THR A 143 10.19 -7.65 -14.36
C THR A 143 10.16 -9.07 -13.81
N GLN A 144 9.91 -10.05 -14.66
CA GLN A 144 10.04 -11.46 -14.29
C GLN A 144 11.48 -11.92 -14.45
N ASP A 145 11.91 -12.88 -13.62
CA ASP A 145 13.25 -13.50 -13.77
C ASP A 145 13.30 -14.51 -14.90
N ARG A 146 12.18 -15.13 -15.21
CA ARG A 146 12.07 -16.14 -16.27
C ARG A 146 10.94 -15.80 -17.22
N HIS A 147 11.19 -15.95 -18.49
CA HIS A 147 10.13 -15.95 -19.48
C HIS A 147 9.34 -17.25 -19.35
N VAL A 148 8.03 -17.12 -19.25
CA VAL A 148 7.13 -18.28 -19.26
C VAL A 148 7.03 -18.78 -20.70
N SER A 149 7.98 -19.61 -21.10
CA SER A 149 7.91 -20.29 -22.41
C SER A 149 6.93 -21.46 -22.33
N GLY A 150 6.19 -21.66 -23.37
CA GLY A 150 5.32 -22.81 -23.57
C GLY A 150 3.86 -22.60 -23.17
N VAL A 151 3.54 -22.05 -22.01
CA VAL A 151 2.15 -21.83 -21.60
C VAL A 151 1.56 -20.57 -22.23
N LEU A 152 2.34 -19.50 -22.36
CA LEU A 152 1.89 -18.20 -22.88
C LEU A 152 2.74 -17.67 -24.04
N GLY A 153 3.49 -18.50 -24.70
CA GLY A 153 4.17 -18.16 -25.95
C GLY A 153 5.42 -17.34 -25.79
N ASN A 154 6.26 -17.61 -24.79
CA ASN A 154 7.58 -16.99 -24.58
C ASN A 154 7.57 -15.45 -24.62
N ARG A 155 6.64 -14.83 -23.93
CA ARG A 155 6.47 -13.37 -23.92
C ARG A 155 6.97 -12.76 -22.63
N ASP A 156 7.54 -11.57 -22.74
CA ASP A 156 7.93 -10.74 -21.60
C ASP A 156 6.66 -10.19 -20.92
N TYR A 157 6.53 -10.43 -19.62
CA TYR A 157 5.46 -9.91 -18.75
C TYR A 157 5.88 -8.70 -17.95
N SER A 158 6.97 -8.05 -18.29
CA SER A 158 7.40 -6.80 -17.67
C SER A 158 6.33 -5.73 -17.86
N ASN A 159 6.02 -5.02 -16.79
CA ASN A 159 4.98 -4.01 -16.77
C ASN A 159 5.34 -2.85 -15.84
N ALA A 160 4.67 -1.74 -15.97
CA ALA A 160 4.90 -0.58 -15.12
C ALA A 160 3.64 0.23 -14.85
N ASP A 161 3.68 0.95 -13.74
CA ASP A 161 2.73 1.98 -13.37
C ASP A 161 3.47 3.32 -13.24
N PHE A 162 2.85 4.40 -13.73
CA PHE A 162 3.23 5.78 -13.44
C PHE A 162 2.04 6.47 -12.80
N TYR A 163 2.21 7.11 -11.65
CA TYR A 163 1.07 7.60 -10.90
C TYR A 163 1.28 8.98 -10.28
N LEU A 164 0.15 9.63 -10.03
CA LEU A 164 0.01 10.78 -9.14
C LEU A 164 -0.92 10.38 -8.00
N VAL A 165 -0.59 10.78 -6.78
CA VAL A 165 -1.39 10.47 -5.59
C VAL A 165 -1.45 11.66 -4.65
N ALA A 166 -2.63 11.89 -4.08
CA ALA A 166 -2.88 12.87 -3.04
C ALA A 166 -3.35 12.17 -1.77
N THR A 167 -2.76 12.52 -0.63
CA THR A 167 -3.13 11.97 0.69
C THR A 167 -3.37 13.09 1.68
N LYS A 168 -4.46 12.98 2.44
CA LYS A 168 -4.83 13.94 3.47
C LYS A 168 -5.22 13.26 4.76
N THR A 169 -4.61 13.67 5.88
CA THR A 169 -5.04 13.30 7.22
C THR A 169 -5.98 14.37 7.76
N VAL A 170 -7.25 14.03 7.94
CA VAL A 170 -8.28 14.93 8.48
C VAL A 170 -8.41 14.64 9.97
N THR A 171 -7.84 15.54 10.80
CA THR A 171 -7.86 15.43 12.27
C THR A 171 -9.02 16.16 12.92
N GLN A 172 -9.77 16.94 12.15
CA GLN A 172 -10.91 17.73 12.61
C GLN A 172 -12.16 16.89 12.89
N ILE A 173 -12.24 15.71 12.29
CA ILE A 173 -13.34 14.76 12.52
C ILE A 173 -13.09 14.04 13.85
N LYS A 174 -13.82 14.47 14.89
CA LYS A 174 -13.75 13.83 16.20
C LYS A 174 -14.82 12.74 16.33
N PRO A 175 -14.56 11.63 17.01
CA PRO A 175 -13.32 11.32 17.77
C PRO A 175 -12.23 10.62 16.95
N LEU A 176 -12.45 10.30 15.68
CA LEU A 176 -11.59 9.46 14.87
C LEU A 176 -10.95 10.25 13.73
N PRO A 177 -9.63 10.49 13.74
CA PRO A 177 -8.92 11.00 12.57
C PRO A 177 -9.12 10.06 11.37
N VAL A 178 -9.28 10.67 10.18
CA VAL A 178 -9.48 9.95 8.92
C VAL A 178 -8.31 10.24 7.98
N VAL A 179 -7.74 9.21 7.38
CA VAL A 179 -6.78 9.32 6.28
C VAL A 179 -7.53 9.08 4.99
N LEU A 180 -7.48 10.04 4.07
CA LEU A 180 -8.06 9.95 2.73
C LEU A 180 -6.93 9.92 1.70
N ASN A 181 -7.05 9.06 0.72
CA ASN A 181 -6.08 8.86 -0.34
C ASN A 181 -6.78 8.71 -1.69
N LEU A 182 -6.32 9.43 -2.69
CA LEU A 182 -6.84 9.32 -4.05
C LEU A 182 -5.69 9.48 -5.05
N GLY A 183 -5.63 8.62 -6.04
CA GLY A 183 -4.60 8.67 -7.07
C GLY A 183 -5.12 8.23 -8.42
N TYR A 184 -4.35 8.60 -9.44
CA TYR A 184 -4.53 8.20 -10.83
C TYR A 184 -3.23 7.62 -11.34
N LYS A 185 -3.31 6.51 -12.06
CA LYS A 185 -2.15 5.86 -12.66
C LYS A 185 -2.36 5.51 -14.13
N ALA A 186 -1.32 5.66 -14.92
CA ALA A 186 -1.18 5.03 -16.21
C ALA A 186 -0.50 3.67 -15.98
N THR A 187 -1.16 2.58 -16.34
CA THR A 187 -0.71 1.21 -16.06
C THR A 187 -0.98 0.28 -17.23
N ASN A 188 -0.05 -0.64 -17.47
CA ASN A 188 -0.26 -1.83 -18.28
C ASN A 188 -0.20 -3.12 -17.44
N ALA A 189 -0.15 -3.00 -16.11
CA ALA A 189 -0.11 -4.12 -15.18
C ALA A 189 -1.53 -4.60 -14.86
N SER A 190 -1.84 -5.85 -15.17
CA SER A 190 -3.07 -6.51 -14.74
C SER A 190 -2.83 -7.17 -13.38
N VAL A 191 -3.69 -6.83 -12.37
CA VAL A 191 -3.56 -7.30 -10.98
C VAL A 191 -2.14 -7.09 -10.43
N PHE A 192 -1.68 -5.83 -10.41
CA PHE A 192 -0.32 -5.50 -9.95
C PHE A 192 0.79 -6.31 -10.66
N GLY A 193 0.56 -6.66 -11.92
CA GLY A 193 1.46 -7.47 -12.72
C GLY A 193 1.30 -8.99 -12.56
N LEU A 194 0.60 -9.47 -11.55
CA LEU A 194 0.40 -10.90 -11.31
C LEU A 194 -0.37 -11.59 -12.45
N ALA A 195 -1.31 -10.91 -13.10
CA ALA A 195 -2.03 -11.43 -14.25
C ALA A 195 -1.38 -11.05 -15.60
N GLY A 196 -0.16 -10.53 -15.59
CA GLY A 196 0.57 -10.14 -16.80
C GLY A 196 0.27 -8.72 -17.28
N ASN A 197 0.46 -8.50 -18.58
CA ASN A 197 0.34 -7.19 -19.20
C ASN A 197 -1.01 -6.99 -19.87
N ALA A 198 -1.52 -5.75 -19.82
CA ALA A 198 -2.54 -5.29 -20.75
C ALA A 198 -1.90 -4.89 -22.11
N PRO A 199 -2.68 -4.93 -23.23
CA PRO A 199 -2.16 -4.58 -24.56
C PRO A 199 -1.62 -3.15 -24.67
N ALA A 200 -2.10 -2.24 -23.81
CA ALA A 200 -1.70 -0.85 -23.80
C ALA A 200 -1.83 -0.27 -22.39
N TYR A 201 -1.11 0.83 -22.14
CA TYR A 201 -1.30 1.61 -20.92
C TYR A 201 -2.74 2.14 -20.83
N LYS A 202 -3.34 1.98 -19.67
CA LYS A 202 -4.71 2.45 -19.36
C LYS A 202 -4.66 3.36 -18.16
N GLY A 203 -5.42 4.47 -18.23
CA GLY A 203 -5.67 5.32 -17.08
C GLY A 203 -6.58 4.63 -16.06
N ARG A 204 -6.19 4.59 -14.78
CA ARG A 204 -6.93 3.91 -13.72
C ARG A 204 -6.89 4.72 -12.43
N LEU A 205 -8.01 4.71 -11.71
CA LEU A 205 -8.12 5.32 -10.39
C LEU A 205 -7.78 4.32 -9.30
N PHE A 206 -7.23 4.81 -8.21
CA PHE A 206 -7.07 4.10 -6.96
C PHE A 206 -7.29 5.04 -5.77
N GLY A 207 -7.61 4.49 -4.63
CA GLY A 207 -7.78 5.30 -3.43
C GLY A 207 -7.99 4.47 -2.20
N ALA A 208 -7.97 5.14 -1.04
CA ALA A 208 -8.19 4.53 0.26
C ALA A 208 -8.84 5.52 1.23
N ALA A 209 -9.54 4.97 2.20
CA ALA A 209 -10.00 5.71 3.37
C ALA A 209 -9.74 4.86 4.61
N ALA A 210 -9.19 5.46 5.67
CA ALA A 210 -8.89 4.75 6.90
C ALA A 210 -9.18 5.60 8.13
N PHE A 211 -9.58 4.95 9.22
CA PHE A 211 -9.78 5.54 10.55
C PHE A 211 -8.64 5.14 11.47
N VAL A 212 -8.16 6.09 12.27
CA VAL A 212 -7.10 5.86 13.25
C VAL A 212 -7.69 5.84 14.65
N VAL A 213 -7.61 4.68 15.32
CA VAL A 213 -8.08 4.46 16.68
C VAL A 213 -6.86 4.37 17.60
N LYS A 214 -6.89 5.09 18.73
CA LYS A 214 -5.86 4.97 19.77
C LYS A 214 -6.13 3.75 20.63
N GLY A 215 -5.14 2.89 20.71
CA GLY A 215 -5.14 1.73 21.58
C GLY A 215 -4.42 1.96 22.92
N PRO A 216 -4.31 0.91 23.75
CA PRO A 216 -3.57 0.96 25.01
C PRO A 216 -2.10 1.33 24.80
N LYS A 217 -1.46 1.97 25.82
CA LYS A 217 -0.04 2.34 25.81
C LYS A 217 0.40 3.14 24.56
N LYS A 218 -0.49 3.98 24.03
CA LYS A 218 -0.28 4.78 22.81
C LYS A 218 -0.19 3.98 21.51
N SER A 219 -0.52 2.70 21.49
CA SER A 219 -0.65 1.94 20.24
C SER A 219 -1.69 2.58 19.32
N GLN A 220 -1.58 2.31 18.03
CA GLN A 220 -2.57 2.75 17.03
C GLN A 220 -3.13 1.53 16.32
N LEU A 221 -4.41 1.57 16.08
CA LEU A 221 -5.13 0.62 15.27
C LEU A 221 -5.77 1.40 14.12
N ILE A 222 -5.41 1.06 12.90
CA ILE A 222 -5.87 1.73 11.70
C ILE A 222 -6.73 0.74 10.93
N PHE A 223 -7.98 1.11 10.68
CA PHE A 223 -8.91 0.33 9.86
C PHE A 223 -9.23 1.10 8.60
N GLY A 224 -9.19 0.44 7.47
CA GLY A 224 -9.47 1.09 6.22
C GLY A 224 -9.94 0.15 5.13
N SER A 225 -10.35 0.78 4.05
CA SER A 225 -10.63 0.12 2.79
C SER A 225 -9.90 0.87 1.69
N GLU A 226 -9.45 0.12 0.71
CA GLU A 226 -8.83 0.66 -0.49
C GLU A 226 -9.43 0.02 -1.73
N PHE A 227 -9.39 0.73 -2.84
CA PHE A 227 -9.72 0.22 -4.15
C PHE A 227 -8.62 0.54 -5.14
N ALA A 228 -8.40 -0.34 -6.11
CA ALA A 228 -7.51 -0.12 -7.22
C ALA A 228 -8.13 -0.68 -8.51
N GLN A 229 -8.45 0.23 -9.44
CA GLN A 229 -8.89 -0.18 -10.75
C GLN A 229 -7.74 -0.81 -11.51
N GLN A 230 -8.03 -1.89 -12.25
CA GLN A 230 -7.08 -2.62 -13.06
C GLN A 230 -7.44 -2.48 -14.56
N PRO A 231 -6.47 -2.63 -15.48
CA PRO A 231 -6.79 -2.97 -16.85
C PRO A 231 -7.64 -4.25 -16.88
N ARG A 232 -8.79 -4.21 -17.54
CA ARG A 232 -9.71 -5.36 -17.57
C ARG A 232 -9.22 -6.48 -18.47
N GLU A 233 -8.42 -6.15 -19.48
CA GLU A 233 -7.92 -7.08 -20.48
C GLU A 233 -6.52 -7.56 -20.11
N VAL A 234 -6.25 -8.83 -20.40
CA VAL A 234 -4.93 -9.44 -20.29
C VAL A 234 -4.47 -9.85 -21.68
N GLN A 235 -3.30 -9.38 -22.11
CA GLN A 235 -2.84 -9.46 -23.49
C GLN A 235 -2.80 -10.89 -24.08
N ASN A 236 -2.50 -11.88 -23.27
CA ASN A 236 -2.30 -13.27 -23.72
C ASN A 236 -3.37 -14.21 -23.20
N LEU A 237 -4.41 -13.69 -22.59
CA LEU A 237 -5.53 -14.46 -22.04
C LEU A 237 -6.85 -13.87 -22.51
N PRO A 238 -7.24 -14.11 -23.78
CA PRO A 238 -8.50 -13.59 -24.30
C PRO A 238 -9.67 -14.14 -23.47
N GLY A 239 -10.60 -13.24 -23.12
CA GLY A 239 -11.73 -13.58 -22.26
C GLY A 239 -11.44 -13.53 -20.75
N ALA A 240 -10.18 -13.33 -20.32
CA ALA A 240 -9.89 -13.00 -18.93
C ALA A 240 -10.42 -11.61 -18.58
N ILE A 241 -11.13 -11.51 -17.46
CA ILE A 241 -11.65 -10.24 -16.95
C ILE A 241 -11.09 -10.00 -15.56
N VAL A 242 -10.42 -8.87 -15.40
CA VAL A 242 -9.85 -8.43 -14.13
C VAL A 242 -10.77 -7.38 -13.50
N PRO A 243 -11.31 -7.61 -12.30
CA PRO A 243 -12.17 -6.66 -11.61
C PRO A 243 -11.33 -5.54 -10.98
N THR A 244 -12.01 -4.49 -10.50
CA THR A 244 -11.45 -3.56 -9.53
C THR A 244 -11.12 -4.32 -8.24
N THR A 245 -9.90 -4.22 -7.76
CA THR A 245 -9.51 -4.79 -6.47
C THR A 245 -10.06 -3.92 -5.35
N ILE A 246 -10.73 -4.53 -4.40
CA ILE A 246 -11.17 -3.89 -3.15
C ILE A 246 -10.52 -4.66 -2.00
N THR A 247 -9.84 -3.94 -1.12
CA THR A 247 -9.17 -4.51 0.04
C THR A 247 -9.68 -3.82 1.31
N TYR A 248 -9.98 -4.61 2.32
CA TYR A 248 -10.22 -4.15 3.69
C TYR A 248 -8.97 -4.49 4.48
N ALA A 249 -8.42 -3.50 5.17
CA ALA A 249 -7.18 -3.66 5.90
C ALA A 249 -7.28 -3.16 7.34
N ALA A 250 -6.58 -3.83 8.22
CA ALA A 250 -6.33 -3.39 9.58
C ALA A 250 -4.82 -3.35 9.82
N ARG A 251 -4.32 -2.26 10.37
CA ARG A 251 -2.90 -2.07 10.73
C ARG A 251 -2.77 -1.86 12.21
N ILE A 252 -1.88 -2.60 12.84
CA ILE A 252 -1.51 -2.43 14.23
C ILE A 252 -0.13 -1.78 14.29
N VAL A 253 -0.03 -0.62 14.97
CA VAL A 253 1.22 0.05 15.30
C VAL A 253 1.39 -0.01 16.81
N PRO A 254 2.17 -0.98 17.35
CA PRO A 254 2.19 -1.26 18.79
C PRO A 254 2.69 -0.09 19.64
N LEU A 255 3.74 0.61 19.19
CA LEU A 255 4.36 1.73 19.92
C LEU A 255 4.87 2.77 18.93
N PRO A 256 4.02 3.65 18.39
CA PRO A 256 4.39 4.55 17.29
C PRO A 256 5.57 5.49 17.60
N GLU A 257 5.83 5.78 18.86
CA GLU A 257 6.96 6.63 19.28
C GLU A 257 8.28 5.88 19.44
N ARG A 258 8.24 4.54 19.61
CA ARG A 258 9.42 3.71 19.92
C ARG A 258 9.62 2.55 18.98
N SER A 259 8.53 1.96 18.52
CA SER A 259 8.56 0.80 17.64
C SER A 259 8.34 1.25 16.21
N LYS A 260 9.26 0.89 15.36
CA LYS A 260 9.16 1.03 13.91
C LYS A 260 8.50 -0.19 13.29
N PHE A 261 7.79 -0.99 14.09
CA PHE A 261 7.16 -2.24 13.72
C PHE A 261 5.67 -2.05 13.48
N ASN A 262 5.17 -2.55 12.36
CA ASN A 262 3.76 -2.56 12.02
C ASN A 262 3.35 -3.97 11.57
N VAL A 263 2.11 -4.34 11.87
CA VAL A 263 1.49 -5.57 11.38
C VAL A 263 0.22 -5.19 10.63
N ASP A 264 0.10 -5.69 9.41
CA ASP A 264 -1.03 -5.46 8.52
C ASP A 264 -1.81 -6.76 8.31
N PHE A 265 -3.13 -6.67 8.38
CA PHE A 265 -4.05 -7.72 7.99
C PHE A 265 -4.94 -7.18 6.89
N GLY A 266 -5.15 -7.96 5.84
CA GLY A 266 -5.99 -7.55 4.74
C GLY A 266 -6.87 -8.69 4.25
N VAL A 267 -8.03 -8.31 3.71
CA VAL A 267 -8.91 -9.20 2.96
C VAL A 267 -9.19 -8.53 1.62
N ALA A 268 -8.73 -9.16 0.55
CA ALA A 268 -8.96 -8.70 -0.80
C ALA A 268 -10.16 -9.42 -1.43
N GLN A 269 -10.98 -8.67 -2.16
CA GLN A 269 -12.08 -9.23 -2.92
C GLN A 269 -11.57 -9.77 -4.26
N ALA A 270 -11.70 -11.09 -4.45
CA ALA A 270 -11.41 -11.77 -5.72
C ALA A 270 -12.65 -12.08 -6.55
N ALA A 271 -13.84 -11.73 -6.08
CA ALA A 271 -15.10 -11.94 -6.78
C ALA A 271 -15.09 -11.25 -8.16
N ALA A 272 -15.69 -11.86 -9.16
CA ALA A 272 -15.75 -11.42 -10.55
C ALA A 272 -14.41 -11.49 -11.33
N TRP A 273 -13.42 -12.20 -10.84
CA TRP A 273 -12.27 -12.62 -11.64
C TRP A 273 -12.71 -13.74 -12.56
N ILE A 274 -12.60 -13.53 -13.87
CA ILE A 274 -12.89 -14.54 -14.88
C ILE A 274 -11.58 -14.94 -15.54
N LEU A 275 -11.26 -16.21 -15.43
CA LEU A 275 -10.17 -16.84 -16.17
C LEU A 275 -10.77 -17.99 -16.97
N PRO A 276 -10.79 -17.93 -18.33
CA PRO A 276 -11.38 -18.97 -19.16
C PRO A 276 -10.79 -20.35 -18.87
N GLY A 277 -11.66 -21.33 -18.67
CA GLY A 277 -11.26 -22.70 -18.38
C GLY A 277 -10.80 -22.99 -16.96
N VAL A 278 -10.78 -21.99 -16.07
CA VAL A 278 -10.36 -22.14 -14.68
C VAL A 278 -11.46 -21.65 -13.74
N ASN A 279 -11.93 -22.53 -12.88
CA ASN A 279 -12.82 -22.15 -11.77
C ASN A 279 -11.98 -21.61 -10.61
N LEU A 280 -11.88 -20.29 -10.50
CA LEU A 280 -11.13 -19.62 -9.43
C LEU A 280 -11.80 -19.71 -8.05
N GLN A 281 -12.97 -20.37 -7.96
CA GLN A 281 -13.73 -20.51 -6.72
C GLN A 281 -13.80 -19.18 -5.94
N ALA A 282 -14.30 -18.13 -6.59
CA ALA A 282 -14.36 -16.74 -6.13
C ALA A 282 -14.49 -16.60 -4.59
N ARG A 283 -13.38 -16.57 -3.87
CA ARG A 283 -13.30 -16.43 -2.43
C ARG A 283 -12.59 -15.13 -2.09
N HIS A 284 -12.87 -14.62 -0.89
CA HIS A 284 -12.03 -13.55 -0.35
C HIS A 284 -10.62 -14.08 -0.11
N GLN A 285 -9.62 -13.31 -0.51
CA GLN A 285 -8.22 -13.62 -0.33
C GLN A 285 -7.73 -12.95 0.96
N PHE A 286 -7.04 -13.71 1.80
CA PHE A 286 -6.44 -13.21 3.04
C PHE A 286 -5.01 -12.74 2.79
N ALA A 287 -4.63 -11.66 3.44
CA ALA A 287 -3.30 -11.12 3.35
C ALA A 287 -2.75 -10.68 4.72
N LEU A 288 -1.47 -10.90 4.92
CA LEU A 288 -0.70 -10.50 6.10
C LEU A 288 0.52 -9.70 5.67
N GLY A 289 0.82 -8.62 6.38
CA GLY A 289 2.02 -7.83 6.17
C GLY A 289 2.73 -7.49 7.48
N ILE A 290 4.05 -7.43 7.44
CA ILE A 290 4.89 -6.98 8.55
C ILE A 290 5.90 -6.00 8.00
N SER A 291 6.01 -4.81 8.60
CA SER A 291 7.01 -3.81 8.25
C SER A 291 7.83 -3.40 9.46
N TYR A 292 9.13 -3.19 9.27
CA TYR A 292 10.05 -2.75 10.28
C TYR A 292 11.03 -1.70 9.73
N GLY A 293 11.12 -0.55 10.40
CA GLY A 293 12.14 0.47 10.10
C GLY A 293 13.42 0.23 10.91
N LEU A 294 14.56 0.23 10.30
CA LEU A 294 15.87 0.00 10.90
C LEU A 294 16.42 1.19 11.68
#